data_c0a3bbd3f8e3eb1f2a9d4bd7407c09a8
#
_entry.id   c0a3bbd3f8e3eb1f2a9d4bd7407c09a8
#
_cell.length_a   1.000
_cell.length_b   1.000
_cell.length_c   1.000
_cell.angle_alpha   90.00
_cell.angle_beta   90.00
_cell.angle_gamma   90.00
#
_symmetry.space_group_name_H-M   'P 1'
#
loop_
_entity.id
_entity.type
_entity.pdbx_description
1 polymer ?
#
loop_
_entity_poly.entity_id
_entity_poly.type
_entity_poly.pdbx_seq_one_letter_code
_entity_poly.pdbx_strand_id
1 'polypeptide(L)'
;DIYQNIADQVPSTLVDKFNALRYLNMLGNLKTQVRNVGGNTVMMGVRFARGKVQAMMEAAVSKATGGKIQRTTTFLRDKNLYQEAKRDFENIQAEAMGQRRYSDYMSAAPSAIQDRRAIFKNSGTWGTKENSPAIARSVRQFTDILWKPLEGYRRLTNEAMERGDVFFSRRAYADALSRFLKANGVTAEQFRSGSVDPDLLERARTH
;
A
#
# COMPACT_ATOMS: atom_id res chain seq x y z
N ASP A 1 18.48 -6.80 9.02
CA ASP A 1 17.73 -7.17 7.84
C ASP A 1 18.68 -7.26 6.65
N ILE A 2 18.82 -8.46 6.04
CA ILE A 2 19.79 -8.75 4.97
C ILE A 2 19.59 -7.80 3.78
N TYR A 3 18.34 -7.54 3.40
CA TYR A 3 18.04 -6.62 2.30
C TYR A 3 18.49 -5.19 2.56
N GLN A 4 18.39 -4.73 3.81
CA GLN A 4 18.85 -3.40 4.16
C GLN A 4 20.37 -3.32 4.07
N ASN A 5 21.08 -4.34 4.54
CA ASN A 5 22.55 -4.40 4.45
C ASN A 5 23.03 -4.42 3.00
N ILE A 6 22.38 -5.17 2.12
CA ILE A 6 22.68 -5.19 0.68
C ILE A 6 22.35 -3.84 0.03
N ALA A 7 21.17 -3.28 0.32
CA ALA A 7 20.76 -1.99 -0.21
C ALA A 7 21.71 -0.86 0.21
N ASP A 8 22.27 -0.93 1.42
CA ASP A 8 23.21 0.07 1.92
C ASP A 8 24.58 -0.01 1.27
N GLN A 9 24.92 -1.12 0.64
CA GLN A 9 26.17 -1.28 -0.12
C GLN A 9 26.09 -0.75 -1.55
N VAL A 10 24.87 -0.59 -2.11
CA VAL A 10 24.68 -0.10 -3.48
C VAL A 10 25.07 1.39 -3.55
N PRO A 11 26.03 1.78 -4.40
CA PRO A 11 26.43 3.17 -4.53
C PRO A 11 25.33 4.02 -5.13
N SER A 12 25.21 5.27 -4.68
CA SER A 12 24.27 6.25 -5.21
C SER A 12 24.98 7.31 -6.06
N THR A 13 24.48 7.53 -7.26
CA THR A 13 25.03 8.55 -8.18
C THR A 13 24.43 9.94 -7.90
N LEU A 14 25.01 11.00 -8.50
CA LEU A 14 24.43 12.35 -8.46
C LEU A 14 23.06 12.40 -9.14
N VAL A 15 22.88 11.61 -10.21
CA VAL A 15 21.59 11.52 -10.91
C VAL A 15 20.52 10.91 -10.02
N ASP A 16 20.84 9.85 -9.25
CA ASP A 16 19.94 9.26 -8.28
C ASP A 16 19.51 10.29 -7.21
N LYS A 17 20.46 11.08 -6.72
CA LYS A 17 20.20 12.14 -5.73
C LYS A 17 19.29 13.24 -6.29
N PHE A 18 19.56 13.67 -7.53
CA PHE A 18 18.73 14.67 -8.20
C PHE A 18 17.30 14.16 -8.42
N ASN A 19 17.16 12.94 -8.90
CA ASN A 19 15.84 12.31 -9.07
C ASN A 19 15.11 12.16 -7.72
N ALA A 20 15.81 11.74 -6.66
CA ALA A 20 15.23 11.63 -5.34
C ALA A 20 14.78 12.99 -4.78
N LEU A 21 15.55 14.07 -5.00
CA LEU A 21 15.15 15.44 -4.63
C LEU A 21 13.90 15.89 -5.40
N ARG A 22 13.84 15.58 -6.70
CA ARG A 22 12.66 15.87 -7.51
C ARG A 22 11.42 15.12 -6.97
N TYR A 23 11.57 13.83 -6.64
CA TYR A 23 10.51 13.05 -6.02
C TYR A 23 10.09 13.61 -4.66
N LEU A 24 11.04 13.96 -3.82
CA LEU A 24 10.75 14.59 -2.51
C LEU A 24 9.98 15.90 -2.66
N ASN A 25 10.36 16.72 -3.63
CA ASN A 25 9.64 17.98 -3.89
C ASN A 25 8.20 17.73 -4.37
N MET A 26 7.97 16.67 -5.16
CA MET A 26 6.65 16.31 -5.64
C MET A 26 5.78 15.66 -4.55
N LEU A 27 6.33 14.70 -3.81
CA LEU A 27 5.59 13.86 -2.86
C LEU A 27 5.63 14.40 -1.43
N GLY A 28 6.74 15.02 -1.03
CA GLY A 28 6.92 15.60 0.31
C GLY A 28 6.21 16.93 0.50
N ASN A 29 5.67 17.53 -0.54
CA ASN A 29 4.90 18.75 -0.41
C ASN A 29 3.62 18.49 0.40
N LEU A 30 3.44 19.20 1.51
CA LEU A 30 2.28 19.08 2.39
C LEU A 30 0.96 19.23 1.61
N LYS A 31 0.92 20.11 0.61
CA LYS A 31 -0.24 20.31 -0.27
C LYS A 31 -0.59 19.01 -1.04
N THR A 32 0.41 18.28 -1.51
CA THR A 32 0.21 17.01 -2.21
C THR A 32 -0.30 15.95 -1.25
N GLN A 33 0.24 15.86 -0.04
CA GLN A 33 -0.22 14.93 1.00
C GLN A 33 -1.67 15.21 1.41
N VAL A 34 -2.00 16.48 1.69
CA VAL A 34 -3.38 16.88 2.01
C VAL A 34 -4.33 16.55 0.86
N ARG A 35 -3.91 16.77 -0.39
CA ARG A 35 -4.72 16.44 -1.57
C ARG A 35 -4.94 14.94 -1.72
N ASN A 36 -3.93 14.12 -1.49
CA ASN A 36 -4.02 12.65 -1.57
C ASN A 36 -4.92 12.10 -0.47
N VAL A 37 -4.69 12.50 0.78
CA VAL A 37 -5.52 12.06 1.92
C VAL A 37 -6.94 12.58 1.76
N GLY A 38 -7.12 13.86 1.43
CA GLY A 38 -8.44 14.46 1.19
C GLY A 38 -9.16 13.80 0.01
N GLY A 39 -8.48 13.59 -1.11
CA GLY A 39 -9.03 12.90 -2.27
C GLY A 39 -9.48 11.48 -1.96
N ASN A 40 -8.63 10.70 -1.29
CA ASN A 40 -8.98 9.34 -0.87
C ASN A 40 -10.16 9.32 0.13
N THR A 41 -10.24 10.29 1.04
CA THR A 41 -11.35 10.43 1.98
C THR A 41 -12.66 10.73 1.26
N VAL A 42 -12.65 11.67 0.31
CA VAL A 42 -13.82 12.00 -0.52
C VAL A 42 -14.25 10.80 -1.34
N MET A 43 -13.30 10.11 -2.01
CA MET A 43 -13.60 8.92 -2.80
C MET A 43 -14.17 7.78 -1.95
N MET A 44 -13.71 7.62 -0.71
CA MET A 44 -14.29 6.67 0.23
C MET A 44 -15.73 7.05 0.59
N GLY A 45 -16.02 8.33 0.80
CA GLY A 45 -17.38 8.84 1.01
C GLY A 45 -18.30 8.56 -0.19
N VAL A 46 -17.83 8.83 -1.41
CA VAL A 46 -18.55 8.55 -2.65
C VAL A 46 -18.84 7.05 -2.81
N ARG A 47 -17.84 6.18 -2.58
CA ARG A 47 -18.03 4.72 -2.61
C ARG A 47 -19.06 4.25 -1.59
N PHE A 48 -19.04 4.81 -0.38
CA PHE A 48 -20.01 4.48 0.65
C PHE A 48 -21.44 4.89 0.26
N ALA A 49 -21.61 6.09 -0.29
CA ALA A 49 -22.90 6.56 -0.79
C ALA A 49 -23.40 5.70 -1.95
N ARG A 50 -22.52 5.42 -2.94
CA ARG A 50 -22.82 4.54 -4.08
C ARG A 50 -23.24 3.15 -3.62
N GLY A 51 -22.52 2.55 -2.68
CA GLY A 51 -22.84 1.21 -2.15
C GLY A 51 -24.22 1.16 -1.48
N LYS A 52 -24.66 2.25 -0.83
CA LYS A 52 -26.02 2.34 -0.27
C LYS A 52 -27.08 2.44 -1.35
N VAL A 53 -26.88 3.28 -2.35
CA VAL A 53 -27.81 3.41 -3.48
C VAL A 53 -27.92 2.08 -4.23
N GLN A 54 -26.79 1.43 -4.51
CA GLN A 54 -26.77 0.11 -5.15
C GLN A 54 -27.55 -0.92 -4.33
N ALA A 55 -27.31 -0.99 -3.01
CA ALA A 55 -28.03 -1.93 -2.14
C ALA A 55 -29.55 -1.69 -2.13
N MET A 56 -29.98 -0.43 -2.20
CA MET A 56 -31.40 -0.10 -2.31
C MET A 56 -32.00 -0.54 -3.66
N MET A 57 -31.29 -0.27 -4.76
CA MET A 57 -31.72 -0.68 -6.10
C MET A 57 -31.79 -2.20 -6.23
N GLU A 58 -30.76 -2.92 -5.80
CA GLU A 58 -30.73 -4.39 -5.81
C GLU A 58 -31.85 -4.99 -4.94
N ALA A 59 -32.13 -4.37 -3.78
CA ALA A 59 -33.23 -4.82 -2.92
C ALA A 59 -34.59 -4.66 -3.60
N ALA A 60 -34.81 -3.53 -4.29
CA ALA A 60 -36.04 -3.26 -5.04
C ALA A 60 -36.21 -4.25 -6.20
N VAL A 61 -35.16 -4.47 -7.00
CA VAL A 61 -35.17 -5.39 -8.14
C VAL A 61 -35.32 -6.85 -7.68
N SER A 62 -34.61 -7.26 -6.63
CA SER A 62 -34.75 -8.60 -6.05
C SER A 62 -36.17 -8.87 -5.56
N LYS A 63 -36.82 -7.88 -4.94
CA LYS A 63 -38.22 -7.98 -4.52
C LYS A 63 -39.16 -8.06 -5.72
N ALA A 64 -38.94 -7.27 -6.76
CA ALA A 64 -39.77 -7.25 -7.97
C ALA A 64 -39.65 -8.57 -8.78
N THR A 65 -38.49 -9.21 -8.74
CA THR A 65 -38.20 -10.46 -9.47
C THR A 65 -38.42 -11.74 -8.65
N GLY A 66 -38.99 -11.61 -7.45
CA GLY A 66 -39.23 -12.77 -6.56
C GLY A 66 -37.94 -13.48 -6.10
N GLY A 67 -36.82 -12.74 -5.96
CA GLY A 67 -35.55 -13.28 -5.49
C GLY A 67 -34.68 -13.97 -6.55
N LYS A 68 -35.06 -13.94 -7.82
CA LYS A 68 -34.27 -14.54 -8.91
C LYS A 68 -32.92 -13.87 -9.16
N ILE A 69 -32.79 -12.60 -8.79
CA ILE A 69 -31.55 -11.84 -8.94
C ILE A 69 -30.78 -11.90 -7.63
N GLN A 70 -29.57 -12.44 -7.70
CA GLN A 70 -28.66 -12.52 -6.58
C GLN A 70 -28.13 -11.13 -6.19
N ARG A 71 -28.20 -10.79 -4.92
CA ARG A 71 -27.70 -9.51 -4.41
C ARG A 71 -26.17 -9.52 -4.32
N THR A 72 -25.56 -8.42 -4.71
CA THR A 72 -24.11 -8.23 -4.58
C THR A 72 -23.75 -7.36 -3.37
N THR A 73 -24.71 -6.59 -2.84
CA THR A 73 -24.45 -5.73 -1.68
C THR A 73 -25.66 -5.61 -0.74
N THR A 74 -25.39 -5.21 0.50
CA THR A 74 -26.40 -4.92 1.52
C THR A 74 -26.29 -3.49 2.06
N PHE A 75 -27.43 -2.95 2.53
CA PHE A 75 -27.47 -1.61 3.11
C PHE A 75 -26.73 -1.53 4.45
N LEU A 76 -26.94 -2.51 5.33
CA LEU A 76 -26.32 -2.57 6.65
C LEU A 76 -25.13 -3.52 6.64
N ARG A 77 -23.99 -3.01 7.12
CA ARG A 77 -22.77 -3.79 7.29
C ARG A 77 -22.87 -4.67 8.55
N ASP A 78 -22.39 -5.90 8.46
CA ASP A 78 -22.12 -6.74 9.61
C ASP A 78 -20.75 -6.41 10.21
N LYS A 79 -20.71 -6.12 11.52
CA LYS A 79 -19.46 -5.76 12.20
C LYS A 79 -18.44 -6.92 12.26
N ASN A 80 -18.94 -8.11 12.56
CA ASN A 80 -18.07 -9.28 12.74
C ASN A 80 -17.48 -9.72 11.39
N LEU A 81 -18.31 -9.78 10.36
CA LEU A 81 -17.90 -10.09 9.00
C LEU A 81 -16.91 -9.05 8.45
N TYR A 82 -17.10 -7.78 8.78
CA TYR A 82 -16.14 -6.73 8.42
C TYR A 82 -14.77 -6.89 9.10
N GLN A 83 -14.74 -7.34 10.36
CA GLN A 83 -13.47 -7.61 11.05
C GLN A 83 -12.74 -8.80 10.44
N GLU A 84 -13.46 -9.86 10.09
CA GLU A 84 -12.86 -11.00 9.41
C GLU A 84 -12.36 -10.62 7.99
N ALA A 85 -13.11 -9.82 7.25
CA ALA A 85 -12.67 -9.30 5.96
C ALA A 85 -11.40 -8.41 6.06
N LYS A 86 -11.23 -7.68 7.16
CA LYS A 86 -9.96 -6.96 7.41
C LYS A 86 -8.78 -7.91 7.62
N ARG A 87 -8.99 -9.00 8.37
CA ARG A 87 -7.95 -10.02 8.59
C ARG A 87 -7.59 -10.72 7.29
N ASP A 88 -8.58 -11.02 6.46
CA ASP A 88 -8.35 -11.59 5.13
C ASP A 88 -7.46 -10.67 4.27
N PHE A 89 -7.72 -9.35 4.26
CA PHE A 89 -6.86 -8.39 3.59
C PHE A 89 -5.42 -8.41 4.12
N GLU A 90 -5.25 -8.44 5.42
CA GLU A 90 -3.93 -8.48 6.07
C GLU A 90 -3.17 -9.77 5.71
N ASN A 91 -3.86 -10.89 5.62
CA ASN A 91 -3.28 -12.18 5.19
C ASN A 91 -2.86 -12.13 3.72
N ILE A 92 -3.74 -11.65 2.82
CA ILE A 92 -3.43 -11.49 1.39
C ILE A 92 -2.23 -10.56 1.21
N GLN A 93 -2.19 -9.45 1.95
CA GLN A 93 -1.08 -8.50 1.87
C GLN A 93 0.23 -9.12 2.37
N ALA A 94 0.18 -9.87 3.48
CA ALA A 94 1.35 -10.57 4.02
C ALA A 94 1.88 -11.64 3.03
N GLU A 95 0.98 -12.37 2.40
CA GLU A 95 1.31 -13.37 1.36
C GLU A 95 1.92 -12.70 0.13
N ALA A 96 1.30 -11.63 -0.38
CA ALA A 96 1.81 -10.86 -1.51
C ALA A 96 3.20 -10.25 -1.21
N MET A 97 3.43 -9.77 0.01
CA MET A 97 4.76 -9.32 0.45
C MET A 97 5.77 -10.46 0.54
N GLY A 98 5.35 -11.64 0.98
CA GLY A 98 6.17 -12.84 1.00
C GLY A 98 6.59 -13.27 -0.41
N GLN A 99 5.64 -13.33 -1.34
CA GLN A 99 5.88 -13.66 -2.75
C GLN A 99 6.79 -12.61 -3.42
N ARG A 100 6.55 -11.32 -3.19
CA ARG A 100 7.40 -10.23 -3.71
C ARG A 100 8.84 -10.35 -3.20
N ARG A 101 9.03 -10.63 -1.90
CA ARG A 101 10.37 -10.87 -1.34
C ARG A 101 11.06 -12.06 -1.98
N TYR A 102 10.33 -13.13 -2.26
CA TYR A 102 10.86 -14.30 -2.92
C TYR A 102 11.26 -14.01 -4.37
N SER A 103 10.40 -13.33 -5.14
CA SER A 103 10.69 -12.95 -6.52
C SER A 103 11.88 -11.97 -6.61
N ASP A 104 11.96 -11.01 -5.68
CA ASP A 104 13.06 -10.07 -5.59
C ASP A 104 14.40 -10.75 -5.25
N TYR A 105 14.35 -11.80 -4.43
CA TYR A 105 15.52 -12.63 -4.13
C TYR A 105 15.99 -13.42 -5.35
N MET A 106 15.08 -13.91 -6.17
CA MET A 106 15.37 -14.70 -7.36
C MET A 106 15.75 -13.84 -8.58
N SER A 107 15.44 -12.55 -8.58
CA SER A 107 15.79 -11.64 -9.67
C SER A 107 17.16 -10.98 -9.46
N ALA A 108 17.90 -10.77 -10.53
CA ALA A 108 19.25 -10.16 -10.49
C ALA A 108 19.24 -8.66 -10.11
N ALA A 109 18.11 -7.99 -10.17
CA ALA A 109 17.96 -6.57 -9.83
C ALA A 109 16.62 -6.33 -9.10
N PRO A 110 16.51 -6.73 -7.83
CA PRO A 110 15.26 -6.60 -7.09
C PRO A 110 14.89 -5.15 -6.84
N SER A 111 13.68 -4.77 -7.25
CA SER A 111 13.10 -3.44 -7.01
C SER A 111 13.10 -3.08 -5.51
N ALA A 112 12.87 -4.06 -4.64
CA ALA A 112 12.90 -3.89 -3.20
C ALA A 112 14.26 -3.41 -2.66
N ILE A 113 15.38 -3.79 -3.29
CA ILE A 113 16.70 -3.27 -2.92
C ILE A 113 16.83 -1.81 -3.34
N GLN A 114 16.34 -1.44 -4.53
CA GLN A 114 16.37 -0.06 -4.99
C GLN A 114 15.52 0.86 -4.11
N ASP A 115 14.34 0.42 -3.72
CA ASP A 115 13.44 1.19 -2.86
C ASP A 115 14.00 1.42 -1.45
N ARG A 116 14.74 0.43 -0.92
CA ARG A 116 15.38 0.50 0.40
C ARG A 116 16.73 1.18 0.42
N ARG A 117 17.33 1.37 -0.75
CA ARG A 117 18.65 1.99 -0.88
C ARG A 117 18.67 3.39 -0.27
N ALA A 118 19.69 3.69 0.56
CA ALA A 118 19.93 5.02 1.05
C ALA A 118 20.53 5.89 -0.07
N ILE A 119 19.67 6.66 -0.74
CA ILE A 119 20.02 7.44 -1.93
C ILE A 119 20.87 8.65 -1.55
N PHE A 120 20.54 9.32 -0.43
CA PHE A 120 21.26 10.50 0.05
C PHE A 120 22.46 10.13 0.92
N LYS A 121 23.34 9.28 0.39
CA LYS A 121 24.65 9.01 0.98
C LYS A 121 25.76 9.25 -0.04
N ASN A 122 26.97 9.48 0.46
CA ASN A 122 28.08 9.82 -0.40
C ASN A 122 28.86 8.61 -0.97
N SER A 123 28.51 7.38 -0.57
CA SER A 123 29.13 6.19 -1.13
C SER A 123 28.92 6.11 -2.64
N GLY A 124 29.98 5.89 -3.38
CA GLY A 124 29.96 5.83 -4.86
C GLY A 124 29.89 7.18 -5.57
N THR A 125 29.58 8.29 -4.88
CA THR A 125 29.58 9.65 -5.48
C THR A 125 30.98 10.28 -5.48
N TRP A 126 31.72 10.09 -4.39
CA TRP A 126 33.03 10.71 -4.15
C TRP A 126 34.16 9.68 -3.93
N GLY A 127 33.93 8.42 -4.27
CA GLY A 127 34.86 7.33 -4.01
C GLY A 127 34.87 6.85 -2.54
N THR A 128 35.78 5.96 -2.19
CA THR A 128 35.96 5.47 -0.83
C THR A 128 36.68 6.51 0.06
N LYS A 129 36.47 6.42 1.38
CA LYS A 129 37.09 7.35 2.34
C LYS A 129 38.61 7.37 2.27
N GLU A 130 39.22 6.21 2.01
CA GLU A 130 40.69 6.02 2.03
C GLU A 130 41.41 6.68 0.85
N ASN A 131 40.80 6.66 -0.34
CA ASN A 131 41.43 7.13 -1.58
C ASN A 131 40.93 8.52 -2.03
N SER A 132 40.20 9.25 -1.18
CA SER A 132 39.67 10.56 -1.57
C SER A 132 40.67 11.68 -1.32
N PRO A 133 40.88 12.62 -2.27
CA PRO A 133 41.68 13.83 -2.06
C PRO A 133 41.14 14.64 -0.86
N ALA A 134 42.00 15.44 -0.23
CA ALA A 134 41.63 16.25 0.96
C ALA A 134 40.39 17.14 0.71
N ILE A 135 40.31 17.76 -0.46
CA ILE A 135 39.14 18.59 -0.88
C ILE A 135 37.87 17.74 -0.94
N ALA A 136 37.94 16.53 -1.52
CA ALA A 136 36.79 15.63 -1.59
C ALA A 136 36.33 15.15 -0.22
N ARG A 137 37.21 15.04 0.77
CA ARG A 137 36.88 14.73 2.17
C ARG A 137 36.07 15.85 2.82
N SER A 138 36.49 17.10 2.64
CA SER A 138 35.78 18.27 3.20
C SER A 138 34.39 18.45 2.56
N VAL A 139 34.30 18.31 1.23
CA VAL A 139 33.03 18.36 0.50
C VAL A 139 32.11 17.21 0.95
N ARG A 140 32.66 16.01 1.15
CA ARG A 140 31.90 14.86 1.66
C ARG A 140 31.31 15.13 3.05
N GLN A 141 32.11 15.66 3.98
CA GLN A 141 31.62 15.98 5.34
C GLN A 141 30.48 17.00 5.30
N PHE A 142 30.63 18.05 4.48
CA PHE A 142 29.60 19.06 4.31
C PHE A 142 28.33 18.47 3.71
N THR A 143 28.44 17.67 2.65
CA THR A 143 27.29 17.04 2.00
C THR A 143 26.64 15.95 2.87
N ASP A 144 27.39 15.23 3.72
CA ASP A 144 26.83 14.28 4.68
C ASP A 144 25.89 14.97 5.69
N ILE A 145 26.23 16.19 6.12
CA ILE A 145 25.36 16.99 7.01
C ILE A 145 24.05 17.34 6.32
N LEU A 146 24.07 17.65 5.02
CA LEU A 146 22.88 18.01 4.23
C LEU A 146 22.07 16.77 3.84
N TRP A 147 22.72 15.65 3.51
CA TRP A 147 22.05 14.46 3.00
C TRP A 147 21.29 13.66 4.07
N LYS A 148 21.80 13.62 5.32
CA LYS A 148 21.17 12.87 6.41
C LYS A 148 19.70 13.28 6.69
N PRO A 149 19.37 14.56 6.89
CA PRO A 149 17.99 14.97 7.11
C PRO A 149 17.11 14.73 5.88
N LEU A 150 17.64 14.86 4.66
CA LEU A 150 16.89 14.57 3.43
C LEU A 150 16.55 13.08 3.29
N GLU A 151 17.47 12.17 3.68
CA GLU A 151 17.18 10.74 3.69
C GLU A 151 16.11 10.40 4.74
N GLY A 152 16.18 10.99 5.93
CA GLY A 152 15.14 10.84 6.95
C GLY A 152 13.77 11.32 6.47
N TYR A 153 13.72 12.47 5.83
CA TYR A 153 12.50 13.03 5.27
C TYR A 153 11.95 12.16 4.14
N ARG A 154 12.79 11.62 3.26
CA ARG A 154 12.40 10.69 2.20
C ARG A 154 11.75 9.43 2.75
N ARG A 155 12.40 8.82 3.75
CA ARG A 155 11.85 7.61 4.40
C ARG A 155 10.51 7.89 5.06
N LEU A 156 10.40 8.98 5.81
CA LEU A 156 9.15 9.38 6.46
C LEU A 156 8.02 9.62 5.45
N THR A 157 8.31 10.30 4.35
CA THR A 157 7.32 10.60 3.30
C THR A 157 6.83 9.32 2.63
N ASN A 158 7.74 8.41 2.26
CA ASN A 158 7.38 7.13 1.65
C ASN A 158 6.55 6.26 2.61
N GLU A 159 6.96 6.18 3.88
CA GLU A 159 6.24 5.42 4.90
C GLU A 159 4.84 5.99 5.17
N ALA A 160 4.71 7.31 5.20
CA ALA A 160 3.41 7.95 5.39
C ALA A 160 2.46 7.69 4.21
N MET A 161 2.97 7.70 2.97
CA MET A 161 2.18 7.38 1.78
C MET A 161 1.75 5.90 1.77
N GLU A 162 2.68 4.98 2.00
CA GLU A 162 2.41 3.55 2.04
C GLU A 162 1.36 3.20 3.11
N ARG A 163 1.52 3.74 4.32
CA ARG A 163 0.53 3.55 5.40
C ARG A 163 -0.84 4.13 5.04
N GLY A 164 -0.88 5.29 4.38
CA GLY A 164 -2.11 5.89 3.90
C GLY A 164 -2.82 5.00 2.88
N ASP A 165 -2.11 4.53 1.88
CA ASP A 165 -2.67 3.69 0.82
C ASP A 165 -3.18 2.34 1.37
N VAL A 166 -2.41 1.69 2.24
CA VAL A 166 -2.82 0.45 2.93
C VAL A 166 -4.07 0.68 3.78
N PHE A 167 -4.15 1.80 4.51
CA PHE A 167 -5.31 2.12 5.33
C PHE A 167 -6.60 2.25 4.50
N PHE A 168 -6.57 2.99 3.39
CA PHE A 168 -7.73 3.17 2.54
C PHE A 168 -8.10 1.89 1.79
N SER A 169 -7.12 1.17 1.25
CA SER A 169 -7.33 -0.10 0.54
C SER A 169 -7.93 -1.16 1.43
N ARG A 170 -7.41 -1.33 2.65
CA ARG A 170 -7.95 -2.27 3.64
C ARG A 170 -9.41 -1.97 3.98
N ARG A 171 -9.76 -0.69 4.15
CA ARG A 171 -11.14 -0.31 4.44
C ARG A 171 -12.08 -0.54 3.27
N ALA A 172 -11.66 -0.19 2.07
CA ALA A 172 -12.44 -0.38 0.86
C ALA A 172 -12.72 -1.87 0.60
N TYR A 173 -11.67 -2.69 0.69
CA TYR A 173 -11.77 -4.14 0.55
C TYR A 173 -12.70 -4.76 1.59
N ALA A 174 -12.49 -4.47 2.87
CA ALA A 174 -13.28 -5.05 3.94
C ALA A 174 -14.76 -4.63 3.87
N ASP A 175 -15.06 -3.40 3.44
CA ASP A 175 -16.44 -2.94 3.25
C ASP A 175 -17.10 -3.68 2.07
N ALA A 176 -16.43 -3.80 0.93
CA ALA A 176 -16.95 -4.49 -0.25
C ALA A 176 -17.18 -5.99 0.05
N LEU A 177 -16.15 -6.68 0.51
CA LEU A 177 -16.20 -8.12 0.81
C LEU A 177 -17.28 -8.45 1.85
N SER A 178 -17.33 -7.71 2.98
CA SER A 178 -18.31 -7.99 4.03
C SER A 178 -19.75 -7.77 3.58
N ARG A 179 -20.00 -6.79 2.72
CA ARG A 179 -21.34 -6.53 2.16
C ARG A 179 -21.76 -7.60 1.17
N PHE A 180 -20.83 -8.03 0.32
CA PHE A 180 -21.08 -9.10 -0.64
C PHE A 180 -21.38 -10.44 0.05
N LEU A 181 -20.54 -10.84 1.00
CA LEU A 181 -20.74 -12.07 1.76
C LEU A 181 -22.06 -12.04 2.54
N LYS A 182 -22.36 -10.94 3.19
CA LYS A 182 -23.64 -10.76 3.90
C LYS A 182 -24.86 -10.83 2.95
N ALA A 183 -24.75 -10.26 1.74
CA ALA A 183 -25.81 -10.32 0.74
C ALA A 183 -26.13 -11.76 0.30
N ASN A 184 -25.13 -12.63 0.35
CA ASN A 184 -25.21 -14.04 0.01
C ASN A 184 -25.44 -14.96 1.23
N GLY A 185 -25.81 -14.39 2.39
CA GLY A 185 -26.17 -15.15 3.59
C GLY A 185 -25.00 -15.76 4.36
N VAL A 186 -23.76 -15.38 4.03
CA VAL A 186 -22.56 -15.88 4.73
C VAL A 186 -22.41 -15.19 6.08
N THR A 187 -22.19 -16.00 7.12
CA THR A 187 -21.91 -15.51 8.47
C THR A 187 -20.39 -15.33 8.72
N ALA A 188 -20.04 -14.54 9.73
CA ALA A 188 -18.65 -14.34 10.12
C ALA A 188 -17.97 -15.66 10.58
N GLU A 189 -18.73 -16.57 11.17
CA GLU A 189 -18.23 -17.89 11.61
C GLU A 189 -17.92 -18.79 10.42
N GLN A 190 -18.81 -18.84 9.42
CA GLN A 190 -18.58 -19.58 8.19
C GLN A 190 -17.35 -19.05 7.44
N PHE A 191 -17.19 -17.72 7.37
CA PHE A 191 -16.03 -17.11 6.73
C PHE A 191 -14.73 -17.43 7.49
N ARG A 192 -14.74 -17.36 8.81
CA ARG A 192 -13.58 -17.70 9.67
C ARG A 192 -13.18 -19.16 9.59
N SER A 193 -14.15 -20.07 9.56
CA SER A 193 -13.90 -21.52 9.46
C SER A 193 -13.52 -22.00 8.07
N GLY A 194 -13.54 -21.11 7.04
CA GLY A 194 -13.26 -21.48 5.66
C GLY A 194 -14.35 -22.34 5.01
N SER A 195 -15.57 -22.39 5.62
CA SER A 195 -16.71 -23.17 5.10
C SER A 195 -17.54 -22.42 4.06
N VAL A 196 -16.99 -21.36 3.49
CA VAL A 196 -17.62 -20.60 2.40
C VAL A 196 -17.30 -21.27 1.07
N ASP A 197 -18.28 -21.32 0.16
CA ASP A 197 -18.09 -21.80 -1.19
C ASP A 197 -16.91 -21.08 -1.88
N PRO A 198 -15.89 -21.80 -2.38
CA PRO A 198 -14.73 -21.21 -3.03
C PRO A 198 -15.11 -20.31 -4.21
N ASP A 199 -16.09 -20.69 -5.03
CA ASP A 199 -16.55 -19.89 -6.17
C ASP A 199 -17.21 -18.58 -5.73
N LEU A 200 -17.94 -18.62 -4.61
CA LEU A 200 -18.52 -17.41 -4.02
C LEU A 200 -17.44 -16.48 -3.48
N LEU A 201 -16.41 -17.05 -2.85
CA LEU A 201 -15.31 -16.28 -2.27
C LEU A 201 -14.45 -15.63 -3.37
N GLU A 202 -14.18 -16.35 -4.46
CA GLU A 202 -13.46 -15.80 -5.61
C GLU A 202 -14.22 -14.63 -6.23
N ARG A 203 -15.52 -14.80 -6.48
CA ARG A 203 -16.38 -13.72 -6.96
C ARG A 203 -16.41 -12.53 -6.02
N ALA A 204 -16.41 -12.78 -4.70
CA ALA A 204 -16.40 -11.73 -3.70
C ALA A 204 -15.10 -10.91 -3.69
N ARG A 205 -13.96 -11.54 -4.01
CA ARG A 205 -12.64 -10.89 -4.07
C ARG A 205 -12.38 -10.14 -5.38
N THR A 206 -13.04 -10.56 -6.47
CA THR A 206 -12.91 -9.92 -7.80
C THR A 206 -13.86 -8.75 -8.02
N HIS A 207 -14.84 -8.53 -7.13
CA HIS A 207 -15.85 -7.48 -7.19
C HIS A 207 -15.42 -6.23 -6.45
#